data_443049456d8e2d90b1e532d1bb1e13c5
#
_entry.id   443049456d8e2d90b1e532d1bb1e13c5
#
_cell.length_a   1.000
_cell.length_b   1.000
_cell.length_c   1.000
_cell.angle_alpha   90.00
_cell.angle_beta   90.00
_cell.angle_gamma   90.00
#
_symmetry.space_group_name_H-M   'P 1'
#
loop_
_entity.id
_entity.type
_entity.pdbx_description
1 polymer ?
#
loop_
_entity_poly.entity_id
_entity_poly.type
_entity_poly.pdbx_seq_one_letter_code
_entity_poly.pdbx_strand_id
1 'polypeptide(L)'
;IGGVAAFDPEEGGVVSPGGVGFDINCGVRLLASHLTLEDLLPRQKELADALYRLVPSGVGSERRDVRFSKRELKEILKEGAGWLVKRGYGYPEDVRFIESEGRLPWANPDKVSERAFERGAPQIGTLGSGNHFLEVQYVDEVYDEEAALAFGLFKGQVTVLIHTGSRGLGHQV
;
A
#
# COMPACT_ATOMS: atom_id res chain seq x y z
N ILE A 1 -6.03 9.29 11.11
CA ILE A 1 -7.10 9.37 12.13
C ILE A 1 -7.99 8.17 11.94
N GLY A 2 -8.19 7.40 12.99
CA GLY A 2 -9.05 6.25 13.01
C GLY A 2 -10.24 6.44 13.94
N GLY A 3 -11.28 5.65 13.74
CA GLY A 3 -12.43 5.55 14.62
C GLY A 3 -12.60 4.11 15.12
N VAL A 4 -13.17 3.93 16.29
CA VAL A 4 -13.56 2.64 16.84
C VAL A 4 -15.04 2.65 17.12
N ALA A 5 -15.74 1.62 16.65
CA ALA A 5 -17.14 1.38 16.98
C ALA A 5 -17.29 -0.06 17.49
N ALA A 6 -17.94 -0.22 18.61
CA ALA A 6 -18.28 -1.53 19.16
C ALA A 6 -19.80 -1.73 19.07
N PHE A 7 -20.20 -2.91 18.63
CA PHE A 7 -21.60 -3.29 18.51
C PHE A 7 -21.84 -4.55 19.34
N ASP A 8 -22.82 -4.49 20.22
CA ASP A 8 -23.27 -5.65 20.98
C ASP A 8 -24.33 -6.41 20.17
N PRO A 9 -24.08 -7.65 19.75
CA PRO A 9 -25.04 -8.43 18.97
C PRO A 9 -26.31 -8.75 19.76
N GLU A 10 -26.24 -8.81 21.09
CA GLU A 10 -27.40 -9.07 21.96
C GLU A 10 -28.31 -7.85 22.11
N GLU A 11 -27.78 -6.64 21.90
CA GLU A 11 -28.52 -5.38 21.91
C GLU A 11 -28.93 -4.88 20.52
N GLY A 12 -28.92 -5.77 19.53
CA GLY A 12 -29.32 -5.44 18.16
C GLY A 12 -28.20 -4.81 17.33
N GLY A 13 -26.95 -5.06 17.70
CA GLY A 13 -25.78 -4.65 16.94
C GLY A 13 -25.79 -5.21 15.53
N VAL A 14 -25.16 -4.47 14.62
CA VAL A 14 -25.12 -4.80 13.19
C VAL A 14 -23.70 -5.03 12.71
N VAL A 15 -23.55 -5.86 11.68
CA VAL A 15 -22.32 -5.92 10.89
C VAL A 15 -22.36 -4.81 9.85
N SER A 16 -21.40 -3.90 9.91
CA SER A 16 -21.34 -2.74 9.02
C SER A 16 -20.09 -2.79 8.13
N PRO A 17 -20.15 -3.40 6.95
CA PRO A 17 -18.99 -3.42 6.04
C PRO A 17 -18.52 -2.02 5.63
N GLY A 18 -19.43 -1.09 5.39
CA GLY A 18 -19.12 0.31 5.09
C GLY A 18 -18.48 1.06 6.27
N GLY A 19 -18.67 0.59 7.51
CA GLY A 19 -18.01 1.13 8.69
C GLY A 19 -16.52 0.81 8.76
N VAL A 20 -16.10 -0.28 8.13
CA VAL A 20 -14.68 -0.66 8.00
C VAL A 20 -13.98 0.25 6.98
N GLY A 21 -14.68 0.63 5.93
CA GLY A 21 -14.19 1.52 4.87
C GLY A 21 -14.51 0.98 3.48
N PHE A 22 -14.55 1.88 2.52
CA PHE A 22 -14.76 1.53 1.11
C PHE A 22 -13.45 1.07 0.42
N ASP A 23 -12.31 1.48 0.93
CA ASP A 23 -11.01 1.04 0.43
C ASP A 23 -10.61 -0.25 1.16
N ILE A 24 -11.04 -1.38 0.63
CA ILE A 24 -10.73 -2.68 1.18
C ILE A 24 -9.21 -2.89 1.15
N ASN A 25 -8.65 -3.27 2.30
CA ASN A 25 -7.21 -3.44 2.50
C ASN A 25 -6.40 -2.13 2.29
N CYS A 26 -6.89 -1.03 2.85
CA CYS A 26 -6.11 0.19 3.00
C CYS A 26 -5.00 -0.07 4.01
N GLY A 27 -3.77 -0.18 3.54
CA GLY A 27 -2.66 -0.68 4.34
C GLY A 27 -1.46 0.27 4.37
N VAL A 28 -0.65 0.09 5.39
CA VAL A 28 0.59 0.85 5.60
C VAL A 28 1.80 -0.07 5.44
N ARG A 29 2.85 0.43 4.81
CA ARG A 29 4.16 -0.24 4.71
C ARG A 29 5.25 0.74 5.10
N LEU A 30 6.16 0.29 5.94
CA LEU A 30 7.39 0.99 6.28
C LEU A 30 8.55 0.28 5.59
N LEU A 31 9.30 1.03 4.78
CA LEU A 31 10.52 0.55 4.12
C LEU A 31 11.72 1.15 4.84
N ALA A 32 12.61 0.30 5.33
CA ALA A 32 13.88 0.71 5.90
C ALA A 32 14.93 0.85 4.78
N SER A 33 15.71 1.91 4.83
CA SER A 33 16.82 2.12 3.91
C SER A 33 18.17 1.98 4.63
N HIS A 34 19.25 2.03 3.88
CA HIS A 34 20.61 2.14 4.45
C HIS A 34 21.10 3.60 4.54
N LEU A 35 20.25 4.55 4.16
CA LEU A 35 20.57 5.97 4.19
C LEU A 35 20.34 6.56 5.56
N THR A 36 21.10 7.61 5.87
CA THR A 36 20.95 8.41 7.08
C THR A 36 20.36 9.78 6.76
N LEU A 37 19.92 10.48 7.79
CA LEU A 37 19.45 11.86 7.67
C LEU A 37 20.51 12.77 7.03
N GLU A 38 21.79 12.55 7.34
CA GLU A 38 22.90 13.31 6.79
C GLU A 38 23.06 13.12 5.28
N ASP A 39 22.78 11.91 4.78
CA ASP A 39 22.76 11.63 3.33
C ASP A 39 21.59 12.32 2.63
N LEU A 40 20.45 12.44 3.32
CA LEU A 40 19.21 12.97 2.77
C LEU A 40 19.19 14.50 2.70
N LEU A 41 19.60 15.18 3.77
CA LEU A 41 19.44 16.62 3.91
C LEU A 41 19.99 17.44 2.73
N PRO A 42 21.19 17.15 2.18
CA PRO A 42 21.73 17.91 1.04
C PRO A 42 20.92 17.75 -0.24
N ARG A 43 20.11 16.68 -0.34
CA ARG A 43 19.36 16.30 -1.54
C ARG A 43 17.84 16.36 -1.35
N GLN A 44 17.36 16.91 -0.26
CA GLN A 44 15.95 16.92 0.11
C GLN A 44 15.06 17.51 -1.00
N LYS A 45 15.47 18.62 -1.61
CA LYS A 45 14.71 19.24 -2.70
C LYS A 45 14.65 18.36 -3.94
N GLU A 46 15.77 17.77 -4.33
CA GLU A 46 15.83 16.86 -5.49
C GLU A 46 14.92 15.65 -5.29
N LEU A 47 14.91 15.09 -4.06
CA LEU A 47 14.04 13.99 -3.70
C LEU A 47 12.55 14.38 -3.78
N ALA A 48 12.18 15.53 -3.22
CA ALA A 48 10.81 16.05 -3.30
C ALA A 48 10.34 16.23 -4.74
N ASP A 49 11.18 16.84 -5.59
CA ASP A 49 10.90 17.02 -7.00
C ASP A 49 10.80 15.67 -7.75
N ALA A 50 11.60 14.68 -7.39
CA ALA A 50 11.54 13.34 -7.96
C ALA A 50 10.25 12.60 -7.55
N LEU A 51 9.89 12.63 -6.28
CA LEU A 51 8.66 12.04 -5.76
C LEU A 51 7.43 12.64 -6.44
N TYR A 52 7.38 13.97 -6.57
CA TYR A 52 6.28 14.65 -7.26
C TYR A 52 6.10 14.20 -8.71
N ARG A 53 7.20 13.92 -9.42
CA ARG A 53 7.15 13.48 -10.83
C ARG A 53 6.87 12.00 -11.00
N LEU A 54 7.36 11.15 -10.07
CA LEU A 54 7.39 9.69 -10.24
C LEU A 54 6.28 8.96 -9.51
N VAL A 55 5.66 9.60 -8.49
CA VAL A 55 4.60 8.98 -7.69
C VAL A 55 3.24 9.54 -8.10
N PRO A 56 2.47 8.84 -8.93
CA PRO A 56 1.14 9.28 -9.32
C PRO A 56 0.21 9.32 -8.10
N SER A 57 -0.23 10.52 -7.73
CA SER A 57 -1.10 10.76 -6.56
C SER A 57 -2.24 11.71 -6.91
N GLY A 58 -3.24 11.77 -6.04
CA GLY A 58 -4.43 12.60 -6.22
C GLY A 58 -5.65 11.85 -6.75
N VAL A 59 -6.78 12.55 -6.74
CA VAL A 59 -8.06 12.03 -7.24
C VAL A 59 -7.95 11.74 -8.74
N GLY A 60 -8.34 10.52 -9.14
CA GLY A 60 -8.33 10.12 -10.56
C GLY A 60 -6.92 9.91 -11.13
N SER A 61 -5.88 9.86 -10.30
CA SER A 61 -4.52 9.58 -10.78
C SER A 61 -4.45 8.21 -11.45
N GLU A 62 -3.74 8.15 -12.58
CA GLU A 62 -3.54 6.94 -13.38
C GLU A 62 -2.06 6.75 -13.68
N ARG A 63 -1.63 5.50 -13.82
CA ARG A 63 -0.33 5.16 -14.37
C ARG A 63 -0.43 4.94 -15.88
N ARG A 64 0.41 5.66 -16.63
CA ARG A 64 0.44 5.55 -18.09
C ARG A 64 1.50 4.57 -18.59
N ASP A 65 2.52 4.33 -17.79
CA ASP A 65 3.66 3.46 -18.05
C ASP A 65 3.39 1.98 -17.70
N VAL A 66 2.36 1.73 -16.87
CA VAL A 66 1.95 0.39 -16.47
C VAL A 66 0.48 0.20 -16.83
N ARG A 67 0.22 -0.74 -17.72
CA ARG A 67 -1.15 -1.11 -18.11
C ARG A 67 -1.28 -2.62 -18.11
N PHE A 68 -2.31 -3.10 -17.46
CA PHE A 68 -2.64 -4.52 -17.44
C PHE A 68 -3.95 -4.75 -18.18
N SER A 69 -3.99 -5.78 -19.01
CA SER A 69 -5.23 -6.30 -19.58
C SER A 69 -6.14 -6.84 -18.47
N LYS A 70 -7.41 -6.97 -18.74
CA LYS A 70 -8.35 -7.57 -17.80
C LYS A 70 -7.93 -8.99 -17.39
N ARG A 71 -7.36 -9.76 -18.31
CA ARG A 71 -6.84 -11.11 -18.02
C ARG A 71 -5.71 -11.02 -16.99
N GLU A 72 -4.75 -10.14 -17.19
CA GLU A 72 -3.63 -9.94 -16.26
C GLU A 72 -4.13 -9.44 -14.90
N LEU A 73 -5.14 -8.56 -14.87
CA LEU A 73 -5.76 -8.12 -13.62
C LEU A 73 -6.37 -9.29 -12.83
N LYS A 74 -7.07 -10.20 -13.51
CA LYS A 74 -7.57 -11.41 -12.86
C LYS A 74 -6.44 -12.27 -12.30
N GLU A 75 -5.33 -12.36 -13.01
CA GLU A 75 -4.15 -13.09 -12.53
C GLU A 75 -3.50 -12.40 -11.32
N ILE A 76 -3.38 -11.06 -11.35
CA ILE A 76 -2.90 -10.26 -10.20
C ILE A 76 -3.79 -10.49 -8.97
N LEU A 77 -5.11 -10.42 -9.13
CA LEU A 77 -6.05 -10.63 -8.03
C LEU A 77 -5.98 -12.05 -7.46
N LYS A 78 -5.67 -13.03 -8.28
CA LYS A 78 -5.56 -14.43 -7.88
C LYS A 78 -4.20 -14.78 -7.25
N GLU A 79 -3.12 -14.31 -7.87
CA GLU A 79 -1.75 -14.67 -7.50
C GLU A 79 -1.09 -13.63 -6.59
N GLY A 80 -1.70 -12.45 -6.43
CA GLY A 80 -1.23 -11.39 -5.54
C GLY A 80 0.11 -10.79 -5.93
N ALA A 81 0.86 -10.33 -4.93
CA ALA A 81 2.13 -9.64 -5.10
C ALA A 81 3.18 -10.49 -5.87
N GLY A 82 3.16 -11.79 -5.69
CA GLY A 82 4.10 -12.70 -6.37
C GLY A 82 3.99 -12.65 -7.89
N TRP A 83 2.80 -12.37 -8.44
CA TRP A 83 2.63 -12.18 -9.88
C TRP A 83 3.37 -10.94 -10.40
N LEU A 84 3.32 -9.85 -9.63
CA LEU A 84 4.00 -8.59 -9.95
C LEU A 84 5.51 -8.74 -9.83
N VAL A 85 5.98 -9.38 -8.77
CA VAL A 85 7.42 -9.66 -8.55
C VAL A 85 8.03 -10.44 -9.71
N LYS A 86 7.36 -11.49 -10.21
CA LYS A 86 7.81 -12.27 -11.38
C LYS A 86 7.96 -11.43 -12.66
N ARG A 87 7.37 -10.23 -12.70
CA ARG A 87 7.44 -9.29 -13.82
C ARG A 87 8.32 -8.07 -13.55
N GLY A 88 9.08 -8.09 -12.46
CA GLY A 88 10.04 -7.04 -12.11
C GLY A 88 9.44 -5.83 -11.40
N TYR A 89 8.23 -5.95 -10.85
CA TYR A 89 7.60 -4.90 -10.03
C TYR A 89 7.87 -5.09 -8.53
N GLY A 90 9.05 -5.55 -8.17
CA GLY A 90 9.48 -5.79 -6.81
C GLY A 90 10.56 -6.87 -6.77
N TYR A 91 11.01 -7.20 -5.57
CA TYR A 91 12.03 -8.20 -5.33
C TYR A 91 11.41 -9.46 -4.72
N PRO A 92 11.99 -10.66 -4.94
CA PRO A 92 11.47 -11.90 -4.35
C PRO A 92 11.38 -11.86 -2.82
N GLU A 93 12.27 -11.11 -2.19
CA GLU A 93 12.35 -10.94 -0.75
C GLU A 93 11.16 -10.15 -0.20
N ASP A 94 10.59 -9.22 -0.97
CA ASP A 94 9.49 -8.36 -0.54
C ASP A 94 8.26 -9.17 -0.11
N VAL A 95 8.02 -10.30 -0.76
CA VAL A 95 6.87 -11.17 -0.51
C VAL A 95 6.81 -11.63 0.95
N ARG A 96 7.98 -11.83 1.59
CA ARG A 96 8.06 -12.28 2.99
C ARG A 96 7.60 -11.23 4.00
N PHE A 97 7.60 -9.96 3.60
CA PHE A 97 7.23 -8.84 4.44
C PHE A 97 5.82 -8.31 4.15
N ILE A 98 5.12 -8.94 3.22
CA ILE A 98 3.72 -8.63 2.89
C ILE A 98 2.81 -9.59 3.65
N GLU A 99 1.71 -9.07 4.19
CA GLU A 99 0.68 -9.86 4.87
C GLU A 99 0.23 -11.04 3.99
N SER A 100 0.09 -12.22 4.58
CA SER A 100 -0.25 -13.46 3.89
C SER A 100 0.69 -13.81 2.72
N GLU A 101 1.95 -13.39 2.81
CA GLU A 101 2.93 -13.52 1.73
C GLU A 101 2.44 -12.93 0.40
N GLY A 102 1.65 -11.85 0.50
CA GLY A 102 1.11 -11.12 -0.63
C GLY A 102 0.03 -11.84 -1.43
N ARG A 103 -0.55 -12.93 -0.89
CA ARG A 103 -1.58 -13.71 -1.58
C ARG A 103 -2.61 -14.30 -0.61
N LEU A 104 -3.88 -14.17 -0.95
CA LEU A 104 -4.97 -14.86 -0.27
C LEU A 104 -5.35 -16.13 -1.06
N PRO A 105 -5.20 -17.35 -0.48
CA PRO A 105 -5.43 -18.61 -1.22
C PRO A 105 -6.85 -18.77 -1.76
N TRP A 106 -7.83 -18.13 -1.11
CA TRP A 106 -9.25 -18.19 -1.47
C TRP A 106 -9.70 -17.04 -2.38
N ALA A 107 -8.79 -16.17 -2.84
CA ALA A 107 -9.15 -15.08 -3.73
C ALA A 107 -9.79 -15.60 -5.02
N ASN A 108 -10.98 -15.09 -5.33
CA ASN A 108 -11.73 -15.47 -6.52
C ASN A 108 -12.06 -14.25 -7.39
N PRO A 109 -11.25 -13.95 -8.40
CA PRO A 109 -11.45 -12.80 -9.27
C PRO A 109 -12.73 -12.88 -10.13
N ASP A 110 -13.35 -14.05 -10.26
CA ASP A 110 -14.61 -14.19 -11.01
C ASP A 110 -15.82 -13.64 -10.25
N LYS A 111 -15.65 -13.32 -8.97
CA LYS A 111 -16.64 -12.62 -8.16
C LYS A 111 -16.54 -11.09 -8.26
N VAL A 112 -15.49 -10.58 -8.89
CA VAL A 112 -15.29 -9.14 -9.09
C VAL A 112 -16.09 -8.68 -10.29
N SER A 113 -16.89 -7.61 -10.12
CA SER A 113 -17.73 -7.08 -11.18
C SER A 113 -16.90 -6.43 -12.30
N GLU A 114 -17.46 -6.38 -13.51
CA GLU A 114 -16.86 -5.70 -14.66
C GLU A 114 -16.52 -4.24 -14.33
N ARG A 115 -17.45 -3.54 -13.69
CA ARG A 115 -17.27 -2.16 -13.29
C ARG A 115 -16.09 -1.97 -12.31
N ALA A 116 -15.84 -2.93 -11.41
CA ALA A 116 -14.70 -2.86 -10.51
C ALA A 116 -13.38 -3.00 -11.28
N PHE A 117 -13.31 -3.87 -12.28
CA PHE A 117 -12.15 -3.96 -13.18
C PHE A 117 -11.92 -2.66 -13.96
N GLU A 118 -12.95 -2.08 -14.54
CA GLU A 118 -12.88 -0.82 -15.29
C GLU A 118 -12.34 0.33 -14.41
N ARG A 119 -12.82 0.42 -13.17
CA ARG A 119 -12.36 1.44 -12.21
C ARG A 119 -10.95 1.19 -11.68
N GLY A 120 -10.60 -0.06 -11.45
CA GLY A 120 -9.33 -0.44 -10.85
C GLY A 120 -8.17 -0.42 -11.83
N ALA A 121 -8.39 -0.85 -13.08
CA ALA A 121 -7.34 -1.03 -14.08
C ALA A 121 -6.40 0.17 -14.26
N PRO A 122 -6.89 1.42 -14.46
CA PRO A 122 -6.01 2.56 -14.66
C PRO A 122 -5.30 3.01 -13.37
N GLN A 123 -5.74 2.55 -12.21
CA GLN A 123 -5.26 3.03 -10.91
C GLN A 123 -4.24 2.10 -10.25
N ILE A 124 -3.94 0.95 -10.85
CA ILE A 124 -2.90 0.05 -10.32
C ILE A 124 -1.55 0.76 -10.32
N GLY A 125 -0.85 0.67 -9.17
CA GLY A 125 0.43 1.31 -8.98
C GLY A 125 0.36 2.82 -8.76
N THR A 126 -0.82 3.39 -8.49
CA THR A 126 -0.98 4.77 -8.03
C THR A 126 -1.09 4.85 -6.52
N LEU A 127 -0.63 5.95 -5.94
CA LEU A 127 -0.69 6.17 -4.50
C LEU A 127 -2.11 6.34 -4.00
N GLY A 128 -2.86 7.23 -4.59
CA GLY A 128 -4.21 7.57 -4.18
C GLY A 128 -4.38 9.00 -3.72
N SER A 129 -5.45 9.24 -2.97
CA SER A 129 -5.84 10.54 -2.44
C SER A 129 -6.50 10.38 -1.08
N GLY A 130 -6.89 11.49 -0.45
CA GLY A 130 -7.49 11.48 0.87
C GLY A 130 -6.47 11.17 1.95
N ASN A 131 -6.64 10.06 2.64
CA ASN A 131 -5.72 9.59 3.68
C ASN A 131 -4.54 8.75 3.12
N HIS A 132 -4.44 8.58 1.80
CA HIS A 132 -3.29 7.93 1.20
C HIS A 132 -2.12 8.90 1.07
N PHE A 133 -0.93 8.47 1.47
CA PHE A 133 0.28 9.27 1.44
C PHE A 133 1.54 8.44 1.25
N LEU A 134 2.62 9.10 0.90
CA LEU A 134 3.98 8.61 0.94
C LEU A 134 4.81 9.65 1.68
N GLU A 135 5.53 9.23 2.69
CA GLU A 135 6.40 10.07 3.49
C GLU A 135 7.82 9.51 3.51
N VAL A 136 8.80 10.39 3.33
CA VAL A 136 10.19 10.07 3.63
C VAL A 136 10.47 10.61 5.03
N GLN A 137 10.80 9.70 5.93
CA GLN A 137 10.96 9.94 7.35
C GLN A 137 12.38 9.59 7.79
N TYR A 138 12.72 9.91 9.01
CA TYR A 138 13.91 9.36 9.67
C TYR A 138 13.56 8.92 11.10
N VAL A 139 14.32 7.97 11.62
CA VAL A 139 14.18 7.49 13.00
C VAL A 139 14.78 8.54 13.91
N ASP A 140 13.94 9.29 14.60
CA ASP A 140 14.38 10.36 15.50
C ASP A 140 14.87 9.80 16.84
N GLU A 141 14.11 8.86 17.42
CA GLU A 141 14.43 8.25 18.70
C GLU A 141 14.09 6.76 18.72
N VAL A 142 14.90 5.99 19.43
CA VAL A 142 14.68 4.55 19.68
C VAL A 142 14.34 4.39 21.15
N TYR A 143 13.17 3.85 21.45
CA TYR A 143 12.70 3.61 22.82
C TYR A 143 12.96 2.17 23.29
N ASP A 144 13.12 1.23 22.36
CA ASP A 144 13.39 -0.18 22.61
C ASP A 144 14.46 -0.65 21.61
N GLU A 145 15.68 -0.81 22.10
CA GLU A 145 16.83 -1.19 21.27
C GLU A 145 16.72 -2.63 20.74
N GLU A 146 16.13 -3.55 21.50
CA GLU A 146 15.97 -4.94 21.09
C GLU A 146 14.95 -5.03 19.93
N ALA A 147 13.83 -4.35 20.08
CA ALA A 147 12.81 -4.27 19.02
C ALA A 147 13.36 -3.55 17.78
N ALA A 148 14.07 -2.44 17.93
CA ALA A 148 14.66 -1.72 16.81
C ALA A 148 15.65 -2.59 16.04
N LEU A 149 16.51 -3.32 16.74
CA LEU A 149 17.46 -4.25 16.13
C LEU A 149 16.73 -5.37 15.36
N ALA A 150 15.68 -5.93 15.96
CA ALA A 150 14.89 -6.98 15.31
C ALA A 150 14.19 -6.51 14.02
N PHE A 151 13.80 -5.23 13.97
CA PHE A 151 13.22 -4.60 12.78
C PHE A 151 14.26 -4.02 11.81
N GLY A 152 15.54 -4.05 12.16
CA GLY A 152 16.62 -3.44 11.37
C GLY A 152 16.56 -1.92 11.34
N LEU A 153 16.10 -1.31 12.44
CA LEU A 153 15.99 0.13 12.59
C LEU A 153 17.10 0.68 13.50
N PHE A 154 17.57 1.89 13.21
CA PHE A 154 18.54 2.60 14.01
C PHE A 154 18.30 4.12 13.96
N LYS A 155 18.75 4.83 14.98
CA LYS A 155 18.60 6.30 15.07
C LYS A 155 19.28 7.00 13.89
N GLY A 156 18.57 7.95 13.28
CA GLY A 156 19.00 8.70 12.10
C GLY A 156 18.77 8.00 10.76
N GLN A 157 18.32 6.74 10.78
CA GLN A 157 18.02 6.00 9.55
C GLN A 157 16.86 6.63 8.78
N VAL A 158 17.01 6.75 7.47
CA VAL A 158 15.92 7.18 6.58
C VAL A 158 14.99 6.01 6.30
N THR A 159 13.70 6.24 6.46
CA THR A 159 12.63 5.30 6.15
C THR A 159 11.62 5.91 5.19
N VAL A 160 10.86 5.07 4.51
CA VAL A 160 9.75 5.49 3.65
C VAL A 160 8.47 4.84 4.14
N LEU A 161 7.49 5.64 4.53
CA LEU A 161 6.17 5.19 4.95
C LEU A 161 5.19 5.39 3.80
N ILE A 162 4.49 4.32 3.42
CA ILE A 162 3.50 4.35 2.34
C ILE A 162 2.16 3.90 2.92
N HIS A 163 1.14 4.74 2.77
CA HIS A 163 -0.24 4.40 3.05
C HIS A 163 -1.04 4.43 1.75
N THR A 164 -1.48 3.27 1.29
CA THR A 164 -2.27 3.11 0.08
C THR A 164 -3.14 1.86 0.20
N GLY A 165 -4.03 1.62 -0.76
CA GLY A 165 -4.96 0.50 -0.69
C GLY A 165 -5.39 0.00 -2.06
N SER A 166 -6.57 -0.59 -2.13
CA SER A 166 -7.14 -1.23 -3.31
C SER A 166 -7.67 -0.24 -4.36
N ARG A 167 -7.61 1.03 -4.09
CA ARG A 167 -8.03 2.12 -4.99
C ARG A 167 -9.48 1.93 -5.46
N GLY A 168 -9.78 2.30 -6.71
CA GLY A 168 -11.10 2.20 -7.28
C GLY A 168 -11.63 0.78 -7.44
N LEU A 169 -10.75 -0.23 -7.45
CA LEU A 169 -11.16 -1.64 -7.50
C LEU A 169 -11.89 -2.04 -6.21
N GLY A 170 -11.21 -1.99 -5.07
CA GLY A 170 -11.81 -2.38 -3.79
C GLY A 170 -12.94 -1.47 -3.35
N HIS A 171 -12.89 -0.17 -3.70
CA HIS A 171 -14.01 0.73 -3.47
C HIS A 171 -15.29 0.28 -4.22
N GLN A 172 -15.15 -0.40 -5.36
CA GLN A 172 -16.28 -0.83 -6.19
C GLN A 172 -16.73 -2.26 -5.90
N VAL A 173 -15.86 -3.11 -5.29
CA VAL A 173 -16.21 -4.46 -4.86
C VAL A 173 -17.11 -4.42 -3.62
#